data_782e5c599a07ad8e46347fa926922b66
#
_entry.id   782e5c599a07ad8e46347fa926922b66
#
_cell.length_a   1.000
_cell.length_b   1.000
_cell.length_c   1.000
_cell.angle_alpha   90.00
_cell.angle_beta   90.00
_cell.angle_gamma   90.00
#
_symmetry.space_group_name_H-M   'P 1'
#
loop_
_entity.id
_entity.type
_entity.pdbx_description
1 polymer ?
#
loop_
_entity_poly.entity_id
_entity_poly.type
_entity_poly.pdbx_seq_one_letter_code
_entity_poly.pdbx_strand_id
1 'polypeptide(L)'
;MNEIKNYFAELASIDVSKHVEKKGRFSYLSWSWAVDQLLKKHPDATWQVVRFDGLPYMKTEVGYFVEVEVTVNNITRSQIHPVLDKDNKPIPKPTSFQINTSIQRCLAKAIALHGLGLYIYSGEDIPQDDEPKQAAKQLDNVPQQEQARQTEIANEQRIKAIHVQIRELSEVYNMPFEQTKNTVKQSLGIQTFKGMTVQQASQLQKTITSWLNEAKEKQQQAQ
;
A
#
# COMPACT_ATOMS: atom_id res chain seq x y z
N MET A 1 12.81 7.31 -42.42
CA MET A 1 13.30 7.14 -41.04
C MET A 1 12.17 6.52 -40.25
N ASN A 2 12.31 5.27 -39.80
CA ASN A 2 11.32 4.68 -38.88
C ASN A 2 11.43 5.43 -37.55
N GLU A 3 10.38 6.15 -37.16
CA GLU A 3 10.26 6.67 -35.80
C GLU A 3 10.39 5.48 -34.85
N ILE A 4 11.42 5.48 -34.01
CA ILE A 4 11.55 4.50 -32.92
C ILE A 4 10.38 4.81 -31.96
N LYS A 5 9.26 4.09 -32.11
CA LYS A 5 8.15 4.19 -31.19
C LYS A 5 8.68 3.95 -29.77
N ASN A 6 8.49 4.92 -28.89
CA ASN A 6 8.86 4.79 -27.49
C ASN A 6 7.90 3.80 -26.80
N TYR A 7 8.23 2.51 -26.87
CA TYR A 7 7.43 1.43 -26.29
C TYR A 7 7.17 1.61 -24.78
N PHE A 8 8.12 2.24 -24.08
CA PHE A 8 7.95 2.54 -22.66
C PHE A 8 6.79 3.52 -22.45
N ALA A 9 6.73 4.59 -23.24
CA ALA A 9 5.63 5.56 -23.15
C ALA A 9 4.29 4.92 -23.53
N GLU A 10 4.29 4.00 -24.50
CA GLU A 10 3.09 3.24 -24.88
C GLU A 10 2.56 2.41 -23.70
N LEU A 11 3.41 1.63 -23.05
CA LEU A 11 3.04 0.82 -21.88
C LEU A 11 2.70 1.70 -20.67
N ALA A 12 3.41 2.80 -20.45
CA ALA A 12 3.17 3.73 -19.34
C ALA A 12 1.83 4.49 -19.47
N SER A 13 1.29 4.61 -20.70
CA SER A 13 -0.02 5.25 -20.93
C SER A 13 -1.22 4.38 -20.54
N ILE A 14 -1.00 3.09 -20.25
CA ILE A 14 -2.07 2.16 -19.89
C ILE A 14 -2.49 2.41 -18.41
N ASP A 15 -3.76 2.73 -18.21
CA ASP A 15 -4.32 2.88 -16.87
C ASP A 15 -4.49 1.51 -16.18
N VAL A 16 -3.72 1.26 -15.14
CA VAL A 16 -3.76 0.02 -14.36
C VAL A 16 -4.63 0.13 -13.10
N SER A 17 -5.21 1.29 -12.81
CA SER A 17 -5.86 1.61 -11.52
C SER A 17 -6.93 0.62 -11.10
N LYS A 18 -7.69 0.07 -12.05
CA LYS A 18 -8.78 -0.89 -11.81
C LYS A 18 -8.29 -2.32 -11.53
N HIS A 19 -7.00 -2.60 -11.73
CA HIS A 19 -6.39 -3.92 -11.60
C HIS A 19 -5.32 -3.97 -10.50
N VAL A 20 -5.28 -2.92 -9.66
CA VAL A 20 -4.38 -2.78 -8.52
C VAL A 20 -5.12 -3.07 -7.23
N GLU A 21 -4.63 -4.02 -6.48
CA GLU A 21 -5.02 -4.25 -5.09
C GLU A 21 -4.05 -3.58 -4.14
N LYS A 22 -4.57 -2.90 -3.11
CA LYS A 22 -3.75 -2.28 -2.06
C LYS A 22 -3.80 -3.08 -0.78
N LYS A 23 -2.63 -3.35 -0.20
CA LYS A 23 -2.49 -3.95 1.12
C LYS A 23 -1.54 -3.11 1.96
N GLY A 24 -2.08 -2.32 2.87
CA GLY A 24 -1.32 -1.30 3.57
C GLY A 24 -0.78 -0.24 2.60
N ARG A 25 0.54 -0.02 2.61
CA ARG A 25 1.21 0.92 1.69
C ARG A 25 1.59 0.29 0.34
N PHE A 26 1.52 -1.04 0.22
CA PHE A 26 1.96 -1.77 -0.97
C PHE A 26 0.85 -1.90 -2.00
N SER A 27 1.23 -1.77 -3.24
CA SER A 27 0.36 -1.93 -4.41
C SER A 27 0.68 -3.26 -5.09
N TYR A 28 -0.35 -4.00 -5.46
CA TYR A 28 -0.23 -5.29 -6.11
C TYR A 28 -0.97 -5.25 -7.43
N LEU A 29 -0.24 -5.19 -8.53
CA LEU A 29 -0.81 -5.38 -9.85
C LEU A 29 -0.99 -6.87 -10.12
N SER A 30 -2.16 -7.26 -10.63
CA SER A 30 -2.37 -8.64 -11.07
C SER A 30 -1.34 -9.02 -12.14
N TRP A 31 -0.49 -10.02 -11.84
CA TRP A 31 0.56 -10.45 -12.76
C TRP A 31 -0.01 -10.99 -14.08
N SER A 32 -1.13 -11.72 -14.03
CA SER A 32 -1.78 -12.27 -15.21
C SER A 32 -2.34 -11.17 -16.11
N TRP A 33 -2.92 -10.13 -15.52
CA TRP A 33 -3.39 -8.97 -16.27
C TRP A 33 -2.20 -8.18 -16.87
N ALA A 34 -1.12 -8.01 -16.10
CA ALA A 34 0.08 -7.34 -16.60
C ALA A 34 0.69 -8.07 -17.81
N VAL A 35 0.78 -9.40 -17.77
CA VAL A 35 1.23 -10.22 -18.90
C VAL A 35 0.28 -10.09 -20.10
N ASP A 36 -1.04 -10.15 -19.87
CA ASP A 36 -2.04 -9.97 -20.94
C ASP A 36 -1.87 -8.61 -21.65
N GLN A 37 -1.71 -7.53 -20.90
CA GLN A 37 -1.50 -6.20 -21.49
C GLN A 37 -0.16 -6.09 -22.22
N LEU A 38 0.91 -6.64 -21.65
CA LEU A 38 2.22 -6.68 -22.27
C LEU A 38 2.16 -7.38 -23.64
N LEU A 39 1.62 -8.59 -23.68
CA LEU A 39 1.56 -9.39 -24.92
C LEU A 39 0.57 -8.84 -25.95
N LYS A 40 -0.46 -8.11 -25.54
CA LYS A 40 -1.34 -7.39 -26.48
C LYS A 40 -0.62 -6.26 -27.22
N LYS A 41 0.36 -5.63 -26.58
CA LYS A 41 1.14 -4.52 -27.15
C LYS A 41 2.44 -5.00 -27.81
N HIS A 42 3.09 -5.96 -27.19
CA HIS A 42 4.36 -6.54 -27.60
C HIS A 42 4.27 -8.07 -27.61
N PRO A 43 3.71 -8.68 -28.68
CA PRO A 43 3.52 -10.13 -28.76
C PRO A 43 4.81 -10.95 -28.73
N ASP A 44 5.94 -10.31 -29.05
CA ASP A 44 7.30 -10.83 -29.03
C ASP A 44 7.97 -10.75 -27.64
N ALA A 45 7.30 -10.12 -26.67
CA ALA A 45 7.84 -10.03 -25.33
C ALA A 45 7.99 -11.42 -24.69
N THR A 46 9.11 -11.60 -24.01
CA THR A 46 9.43 -12.86 -23.30
C THR A 46 9.84 -12.58 -21.87
N TRP A 47 9.77 -13.60 -21.01
CA TRP A 47 10.30 -13.49 -19.67
C TRP A 47 10.88 -14.83 -19.22
N GLN A 48 11.80 -14.78 -18.27
CA GLN A 48 12.37 -15.95 -17.62
C GLN A 48 12.60 -15.75 -16.14
N VAL A 49 12.46 -16.83 -15.39
CA VAL A 49 12.87 -16.88 -13.98
C VAL A 49 14.35 -17.24 -13.95
N VAL A 50 15.18 -16.38 -13.38
CA VAL A 50 16.61 -16.65 -13.24
C VAL A 50 16.82 -17.83 -12.30
N ARG A 51 17.74 -18.74 -12.69
CA ARG A 51 18.07 -19.93 -11.93
C ARG A 51 19.40 -19.78 -11.21
N PHE A 52 19.41 -20.10 -9.93
CA PHE A 52 20.60 -20.13 -9.06
C PHE A 52 20.88 -21.59 -8.71
N ASP A 53 21.94 -22.16 -9.26
CA ASP A 53 22.27 -23.59 -9.12
C ASP A 53 21.08 -24.52 -9.47
N GLY A 54 20.31 -24.16 -10.52
CA GLY A 54 19.13 -24.88 -10.97
C GLY A 54 17.83 -24.56 -10.20
N LEU A 55 17.89 -23.84 -9.08
CA LEU A 55 16.72 -23.44 -8.27
C LEU A 55 16.15 -22.11 -8.75
N PRO A 56 14.82 -21.88 -8.64
CA PRO A 56 14.19 -20.62 -9.03
C PRO A 56 14.28 -19.54 -7.96
N TYR A 57 15.22 -19.66 -7.04
CA TYR A 57 15.47 -18.71 -5.94
C TYR A 57 16.93 -18.77 -5.50
N MET A 58 17.41 -17.68 -4.95
CA MET A 58 18.68 -17.57 -4.25
C MET A 58 18.45 -17.58 -2.74
N LYS A 59 19.21 -18.37 -2.00
CA LYS A 59 19.24 -18.35 -0.54
C LYS A 59 20.46 -17.56 -0.06
N THR A 60 20.24 -16.63 0.86
CA THR A 60 21.29 -15.83 1.50
C THR A 60 21.14 -15.87 3.02
N GLU A 61 22.07 -15.27 3.74
CA GLU A 61 21.98 -15.11 5.20
C GLU A 61 20.81 -14.23 5.64
N VAL A 62 20.37 -13.29 4.79
CA VAL A 62 19.28 -12.34 5.08
C VAL A 62 17.92 -12.81 4.57
N GLY A 63 17.85 -13.93 3.86
CA GLY A 63 16.59 -14.48 3.37
C GLY A 63 16.68 -15.11 1.98
N TYR A 64 15.53 -15.27 1.36
CA TYR A 64 15.38 -15.83 0.02
C TYR A 64 14.98 -14.74 -0.96
N PHE A 65 15.50 -14.84 -2.18
CA PHE A 65 15.21 -13.91 -3.27
C PHE A 65 14.87 -14.67 -4.54
N VAL A 66 14.04 -14.06 -5.36
CA VAL A 66 13.76 -14.52 -6.72
C VAL A 66 14.13 -13.39 -7.67
N GLU A 67 14.47 -13.74 -8.91
CA GLU A 67 14.77 -12.79 -9.96
C GLU A 67 14.02 -13.18 -11.22
N VAL A 68 13.45 -12.18 -11.88
CA VAL A 68 12.75 -12.35 -13.16
C VAL A 68 13.28 -11.32 -14.14
N GLU A 69 13.61 -11.78 -15.32
CA GLU A 69 13.97 -10.96 -16.49
C GLU A 69 12.77 -10.89 -17.44
N VAL A 70 12.53 -9.71 -17.97
CA VAL A 70 11.54 -9.46 -19.03
C VAL A 70 12.25 -8.79 -20.19
N THR A 71 11.99 -9.27 -21.40
CA THR A 71 12.55 -8.72 -22.63
C THR A 71 11.42 -8.18 -23.50
N VAL A 72 11.52 -6.91 -23.89
CA VAL A 72 10.62 -6.21 -24.81
C VAL A 72 11.45 -5.48 -25.85
N ASN A 73 11.15 -5.68 -27.13
CA ASN A 73 11.91 -5.06 -28.23
C ASN A 73 13.44 -5.24 -28.10
N ASN A 74 13.89 -6.44 -27.74
CA ASN A 74 15.30 -6.78 -27.47
C ASN A 74 15.95 -6.03 -26.30
N ILE A 75 15.18 -5.37 -25.46
CA ILE A 75 15.67 -4.75 -24.22
C ILE A 75 15.27 -5.62 -23.06
N THR A 76 16.24 -6.17 -22.35
CA THR A 76 16.00 -6.98 -21.14
C THR A 76 16.15 -6.12 -19.89
N ARG A 77 15.19 -6.24 -18.98
CA ARG A 77 15.21 -5.64 -17.65
C ARG A 77 14.99 -6.72 -16.61
N SER A 78 15.77 -6.69 -15.55
CA SER A 78 15.69 -7.63 -14.43
C SER A 78 15.12 -6.94 -13.18
N GLN A 79 14.39 -7.70 -12.39
CA GLN A 79 13.89 -7.32 -11.07
C GLN A 79 14.21 -8.43 -10.08
N ILE A 80 14.72 -8.05 -8.91
CA ILE A 80 14.90 -8.94 -7.77
C ILE A 80 13.80 -8.66 -6.75
N HIS A 81 13.23 -9.72 -6.17
CA HIS A 81 12.17 -9.61 -5.17
C HIS A 81 12.45 -10.55 -3.98
N PRO A 82 12.43 -10.06 -2.73
CA PRO A 82 12.58 -10.90 -1.56
C PRO A 82 11.34 -11.76 -1.32
N VAL A 83 11.54 -12.95 -0.74
CA VAL A 83 10.43 -13.84 -0.34
C VAL A 83 9.99 -13.45 1.07
N LEU A 84 8.85 -12.76 1.16
CA LEU A 84 8.33 -12.13 2.37
C LEU A 84 7.00 -12.74 2.82
N ASP A 85 6.74 -12.70 4.12
CA ASP A 85 5.45 -13.01 4.71
C ASP A 85 4.42 -11.88 4.52
N LYS A 86 3.25 -12.03 5.13
CA LYS A 86 2.15 -11.05 5.09
C LYS A 86 2.50 -9.70 5.76
N ASP A 87 3.51 -9.67 6.63
CA ASP A 87 3.97 -8.51 7.38
C ASP A 87 5.28 -7.93 6.79
N ASN A 88 5.65 -8.39 5.57
CA ASN A 88 6.86 -8.01 4.82
C ASN A 88 8.17 -8.38 5.54
N LYS A 89 8.15 -9.45 6.34
CA LYS A 89 9.36 -9.98 6.98
C LYS A 89 9.92 -11.15 6.17
N PRO A 90 11.24 -11.34 6.14
CA PRO A 90 11.87 -12.49 5.49
C PRO A 90 11.35 -13.81 6.07
N ILE A 91 11.08 -14.78 5.20
CA ILE A 91 10.63 -16.12 5.60
C ILE A 91 11.84 -17.03 5.71
N PRO A 92 12.16 -17.59 6.90
CA PRO A 92 13.35 -18.43 7.09
C PRO A 92 13.33 -19.76 6.32
N LYS A 93 12.12 -20.28 6.06
CA LYS A 93 11.90 -21.54 5.30
C LYS A 93 10.63 -21.38 4.46
N PRO A 94 10.73 -20.71 3.30
CA PRO A 94 9.57 -20.50 2.45
C PRO A 94 9.09 -21.80 1.81
N THR A 95 7.76 -21.94 1.71
CA THR A 95 7.11 -23.01 0.96
C THR A 95 7.22 -22.73 -0.55
N SER A 96 6.99 -23.75 -1.37
CA SER A 96 6.92 -23.60 -2.84
C SER A 96 5.84 -22.60 -3.26
N PHE A 97 4.73 -22.51 -2.53
CA PHE A 97 3.68 -21.52 -2.78
C PHE A 97 4.19 -20.08 -2.55
N GLN A 98 4.93 -19.84 -1.46
CA GLN A 98 5.49 -18.51 -1.14
C GLN A 98 6.56 -18.09 -2.16
N ILE A 99 7.40 -19.03 -2.60
CA ILE A 99 8.37 -18.78 -3.68
C ILE A 99 7.65 -18.42 -4.97
N ASN A 100 6.64 -19.21 -5.37
CA ASN A 100 5.85 -18.93 -6.57
C ASN A 100 5.13 -17.57 -6.49
N THR A 101 4.55 -17.23 -5.34
CA THR A 101 3.94 -15.92 -5.12
C THR A 101 4.95 -14.79 -5.29
N SER A 102 6.17 -14.97 -4.78
CA SER A 102 7.25 -13.99 -4.94
C SER A 102 7.69 -13.86 -6.40
N ILE A 103 7.77 -14.96 -7.15
CA ILE A 103 8.05 -14.93 -8.60
C ILE A 103 6.98 -14.13 -9.37
N GLN A 104 5.70 -14.35 -9.07
CA GLN A 104 4.61 -13.63 -9.73
C GLN A 104 4.64 -12.13 -9.44
N ARG A 105 4.94 -11.73 -8.20
CA ARG A 105 5.14 -10.31 -7.82
C ARG A 105 6.37 -9.73 -8.50
N CYS A 106 7.45 -10.48 -8.58
CA CYS A 106 8.67 -10.11 -9.26
C CYS A 106 8.41 -9.87 -10.74
N LEU A 107 7.67 -10.76 -11.42
CA LEU A 107 7.28 -10.62 -12.83
C LEU A 107 6.48 -9.33 -13.07
N ALA A 108 5.46 -9.05 -12.23
CA ALA A 108 4.68 -7.82 -12.37
C ALA A 108 5.56 -6.56 -12.23
N LYS A 109 6.50 -6.55 -11.29
CA LYS A 109 7.46 -5.45 -11.11
C LYS A 109 8.48 -5.37 -12.27
N ALA A 110 8.95 -6.50 -12.80
CA ALA A 110 9.83 -6.53 -13.97
C ALA A 110 9.14 -5.96 -15.22
N ILE A 111 7.85 -6.29 -15.43
CA ILE A 111 7.02 -5.70 -16.48
C ILE A 111 6.86 -4.19 -16.27
N ALA A 112 6.69 -3.75 -15.03
CA ALA A 112 6.58 -2.32 -14.73
C ALA A 112 7.84 -1.53 -15.09
N LEU A 113 9.02 -2.12 -15.02
CA LEU A 113 10.26 -1.48 -15.51
C LEU A 113 10.22 -1.17 -17.00
N HIS A 114 9.36 -1.82 -17.78
CA HIS A 114 9.09 -1.51 -19.18
C HIS A 114 7.99 -0.45 -19.38
N GLY A 115 7.44 0.11 -18.31
CA GLY A 115 6.47 1.21 -18.30
C GLY A 115 5.11 0.87 -17.70
N LEU A 116 4.63 -0.38 -17.81
CA LEU A 116 3.27 -0.74 -17.43
C LEU A 116 3.04 -0.59 -15.91
N GLY A 117 2.32 0.46 -15.52
CA GLY A 117 1.94 0.69 -14.14
C GLY A 117 3.12 1.00 -13.20
N LEU A 118 4.26 1.45 -13.69
CA LEU A 118 5.43 1.75 -12.85
C LEU A 118 5.11 2.74 -11.71
N TYR A 119 4.22 3.69 -11.96
CA TYR A 119 3.83 4.72 -11.01
C TYR A 119 3.16 4.18 -9.72
N ILE A 120 2.55 2.98 -9.77
CA ILE A 120 1.88 2.41 -8.59
C ILE A 120 2.86 1.99 -7.48
N TYR A 121 4.13 1.76 -7.84
CA TYR A 121 5.19 1.35 -6.90
C TYR A 121 5.95 2.55 -6.31
N SER A 122 5.60 3.78 -6.72
CA SER A 122 6.23 4.99 -6.19
C SER A 122 6.01 5.10 -4.68
N GLY A 123 7.10 5.25 -3.93
CA GLY A 123 7.07 5.39 -2.46
C GLY A 123 7.01 4.07 -1.67
N GLU A 124 7.04 2.90 -2.32
CA GLU A 124 7.12 1.63 -1.60
C GLU A 124 8.46 1.44 -0.85
N ASP A 125 9.52 2.06 -1.34
CA ASP A 125 10.90 1.91 -0.85
C ASP A 125 11.27 2.97 0.21
N ILE A 126 10.36 3.87 0.55
CA ILE A 126 10.64 4.90 1.56
C ILE A 126 10.71 4.23 2.94
N PRO A 127 11.87 4.30 3.65
CA PRO A 127 11.98 3.78 5.00
C PRO A 127 10.91 4.38 5.91
N GLN A 128 10.35 3.58 6.79
CA GLN A 128 9.52 4.10 7.88
C GLN A 128 10.50 4.46 8.99
N ASP A 129 10.74 5.76 9.16
CA ASP A 129 11.35 6.25 10.39
C ASP A 129 10.33 6.04 11.50
N ASP A 130 10.72 5.36 12.57
CA ASP A 130 9.91 5.15 13.79
C ASP A 130 9.84 6.44 14.64
N GLU A 131 10.00 7.61 14.02
CA GLU A 131 9.94 8.91 14.68
C GLU A 131 8.72 9.74 14.24
N PRO A 132 8.12 10.55 15.14
CA PRO A 132 6.92 11.32 14.83
C PRO A 132 7.23 12.41 13.81
N LYS A 133 6.52 12.37 12.70
CA LYS A 133 6.67 13.28 11.56
C LYS A 133 6.48 14.75 11.95
N GLN A 134 7.58 15.48 12.04
CA GLN A 134 7.58 16.92 11.78
C GLN A 134 8.24 17.18 10.42
N ALA A 135 7.44 17.79 9.55
CA ALA A 135 7.79 18.61 8.39
C ALA A 135 8.77 18.06 7.33
N ALA A 136 8.23 17.65 6.20
CA ALA A 136 8.83 17.94 4.90
C ALA A 136 7.81 18.71 4.05
N LYS A 137 8.08 20.02 3.90
CA LYS A 137 7.46 20.90 2.91
C LYS A 137 8.16 20.71 1.57
N GLN A 138 7.33 20.71 0.52
CA GLN A 138 7.60 21.09 -0.87
C GLN A 138 8.26 20.06 -1.80
N LEU A 139 7.44 19.51 -2.68
CA LEU A 139 7.60 19.71 -4.13
C LEU A 139 6.23 19.57 -4.80
N ASP A 140 5.93 20.54 -5.64
CA ASP A 140 4.63 20.86 -6.22
C ASP A 140 4.10 19.83 -7.24
N ASN A 141 2.76 19.84 -7.33
CA ASN A 141 1.90 19.33 -8.40
C ASN A 141 1.51 17.83 -8.39
N VAL A 142 0.44 17.51 -7.62
CA VAL A 142 -0.63 16.62 -8.10
C VAL A 142 -1.98 16.96 -7.44
N PRO A 143 -2.87 17.73 -8.09
CA PRO A 143 -4.19 18.09 -7.52
C PRO A 143 -5.23 16.96 -7.54
N GLN A 144 -5.01 15.84 -8.25
CA GLN A 144 -6.05 14.82 -8.47
C GLN A 144 -6.10 13.69 -7.43
N GLN A 145 -5.02 13.36 -6.73
CA GLN A 145 -5.02 12.26 -5.75
C GLN A 145 -5.64 12.63 -4.39
N GLU A 146 -5.66 13.90 -4.04
CA GLU A 146 -6.24 14.38 -2.79
C GLU A 146 -7.77 14.39 -2.82
N GLN A 147 -8.37 14.64 -3.97
CA GLN A 147 -9.83 14.57 -4.16
C GLN A 147 -10.36 13.13 -4.12
N ALA A 148 -9.63 12.14 -4.63
CA ALA A 148 -10.03 10.72 -4.57
C ALA A 148 -9.99 10.17 -3.13
N ARG A 149 -9.01 10.57 -2.30
CA ARG A 149 -8.94 10.18 -0.88
C ARG A 149 -10.03 10.82 -0.02
N GLN A 150 -10.56 11.95 -0.42
CA GLN A 150 -11.61 12.65 0.32
C GLN A 150 -12.98 11.98 0.22
N THR A 151 -13.21 11.19 -0.83
CA THR A 151 -14.49 10.54 -1.12
C THR A 151 -14.52 9.03 -0.82
N GLU A 152 -13.38 8.41 -0.52
CA GLU A 152 -13.32 6.99 -0.19
C GLU A 152 -14.00 6.70 1.17
N ILE A 153 -14.92 5.74 1.18
CA ILE A 153 -15.66 5.37 2.40
C ILE A 153 -14.74 4.55 3.33
N ALA A 154 -14.73 4.91 4.62
CA ALA A 154 -13.98 4.19 5.63
C ALA A 154 -14.47 2.74 5.77
N ASN A 155 -13.54 1.79 5.75
CA ASN A 155 -13.86 0.37 5.89
C ASN A 155 -14.34 0.03 7.32
N GLU A 156 -15.01 -1.13 7.46
CA GLU A 156 -15.56 -1.58 8.74
C GLU A 156 -14.52 -1.71 9.88
N GLN A 157 -13.29 -2.09 9.54
CA GLN A 157 -12.22 -2.23 10.52
C GLN A 157 -11.85 -0.88 11.15
N ARG A 158 -11.84 0.18 10.36
CA ARG A 158 -11.56 1.53 10.84
C ARG A 158 -12.69 2.07 11.72
N ILE A 159 -13.93 1.79 11.35
CA ILE A 159 -15.10 2.13 12.18
C ILE A 159 -15.09 1.37 13.51
N LYS A 160 -14.73 0.09 13.51
CA LYS A 160 -14.53 -0.70 14.75
C LYS A 160 -13.44 -0.11 15.64
N ALA A 161 -12.31 0.31 15.08
CA ALA A 161 -11.23 0.96 15.84
C ALA A 161 -11.70 2.27 16.50
N ILE A 162 -12.49 3.08 15.80
CA ILE A 162 -13.11 4.29 16.37
C ILE A 162 -14.02 3.95 17.55
N HIS A 163 -14.85 2.92 17.44
CA HIS A 163 -15.71 2.49 18.54
C HIS A 163 -14.93 2.02 19.78
N VAL A 164 -13.78 1.36 19.58
CA VAL A 164 -12.88 0.99 20.70
C VAL A 164 -12.34 2.24 21.39
N GLN A 165 -11.86 3.22 20.65
CA GLN A 165 -11.36 4.48 21.22
C GLN A 165 -12.47 5.27 21.95
N ILE A 166 -13.71 5.29 21.44
CA ILE A 166 -14.85 5.91 22.13
C ILE A 166 -15.16 5.19 23.44
N ARG A 167 -15.00 3.86 23.48
CA ARG A 167 -15.18 3.09 24.72
C ARG A 167 -14.10 3.45 25.75
N GLU A 168 -12.84 3.50 25.35
CA GLU A 168 -11.74 3.95 26.21
C GLU A 168 -12.01 5.37 26.75
N LEU A 169 -12.50 6.28 25.90
CA LEU A 169 -12.87 7.62 26.30
C LEU A 169 -14.03 7.62 27.32
N SER A 170 -15.02 6.74 27.16
CA SER A 170 -16.14 6.60 28.10
C SER A 170 -15.70 6.13 29.48
N GLU A 171 -14.70 5.25 29.53
CA GLU A 171 -14.10 4.77 30.80
C GLU A 171 -13.30 5.89 31.47
N VAL A 172 -12.48 6.62 30.75
CA VAL A 172 -11.66 7.70 31.29
C VAL A 172 -12.51 8.84 31.87
N TYR A 173 -13.62 9.19 31.21
CA TYR A 173 -14.54 10.23 31.68
C TYR A 173 -15.66 9.72 32.63
N ASN A 174 -15.67 8.42 32.89
CA ASN A 174 -16.73 7.77 33.66
C ASN A 174 -18.15 8.09 33.17
N MET A 175 -18.31 8.07 31.82
CA MET A 175 -19.58 8.38 31.15
C MET A 175 -20.12 7.14 30.43
N PRO A 176 -21.47 6.99 30.29
CA PRO A 176 -22.05 5.90 29.53
C PRO A 176 -21.57 5.96 28.05
N PHE A 177 -21.25 4.80 27.48
CA PHE A 177 -20.73 4.67 26.10
C PHE A 177 -21.58 5.40 25.06
N GLU A 178 -22.92 5.26 25.11
CA GLU A 178 -23.82 5.90 24.15
C GLU A 178 -23.82 7.43 24.30
N GLN A 179 -23.66 7.94 25.50
CA GLN A 179 -23.54 9.38 25.76
C GLN A 179 -22.22 9.93 25.21
N THR A 180 -21.11 9.27 25.50
CA THR A 180 -19.79 9.60 24.95
C THR A 180 -19.80 9.58 23.43
N LYS A 181 -20.40 8.55 22.83
CA LYS A 181 -20.56 8.41 21.39
C LYS A 181 -21.36 9.56 20.76
N ASN A 182 -22.43 10.00 21.41
CA ASN A 182 -23.24 11.12 20.96
C ASN A 182 -22.47 12.46 21.09
N THR A 183 -21.73 12.67 22.18
CA THR A 183 -20.87 13.83 22.36
C THR A 183 -19.80 13.91 21.25
N VAL A 184 -19.15 12.78 20.94
CA VAL A 184 -18.16 12.68 19.87
C VAL A 184 -18.79 13.00 18.51
N LYS A 185 -20.00 12.53 18.23
CA LYS A 185 -20.71 12.88 16.98
C LYS A 185 -21.02 14.37 16.89
N GLN A 186 -21.54 14.95 17.95
CA GLN A 186 -21.93 16.35 18.00
C GLN A 186 -20.75 17.31 17.84
N SER A 187 -19.64 17.05 18.53
CA SER A 187 -18.44 17.89 18.46
C SER A 187 -17.80 17.96 17.09
N LEU A 188 -18.04 16.97 16.23
CA LEU A 188 -17.48 16.88 14.88
C LEU A 188 -18.52 17.02 13.76
N GLY A 189 -19.78 17.32 14.12
CA GLY A 189 -20.87 17.49 13.17
C GLY A 189 -21.23 16.22 12.39
N ILE A 190 -20.97 15.03 12.98
CA ILE A 190 -21.16 13.73 12.32
C ILE A 190 -22.50 13.14 12.74
N GLN A 191 -23.36 12.81 11.79
CA GLN A 191 -24.64 12.18 12.09
C GLN A 191 -24.52 10.67 12.28
N THR A 192 -23.65 10.01 11.50
CA THR A 192 -23.44 8.56 11.57
C THR A 192 -22.00 8.19 11.25
N PHE A 193 -21.50 7.10 11.86
CA PHE A 193 -20.19 6.54 11.52
C PHE A 193 -20.23 5.67 10.26
N LYS A 194 -21.42 5.17 9.88
CA LYS A 194 -21.60 4.39 8.66
C LYS A 194 -21.59 5.34 7.45
N GLY A 195 -20.71 5.07 6.50
CA GLY A 195 -20.58 5.89 5.30
C GLY A 195 -19.64 7.11 5.45
N MET A 196 -18.89 7.21 6.56
CA MET A 196 -17.85 8.22 6.70
C MET A 196 -16.74 8.02 5.66
N THR A 197 -16.19 9.13 5.17
CA THR A 197 -14.98 9.07 4.34
C THR A 197 -13.76 8.70 5.17
N VAL A 198 -12.72 8.20 4.51
CA VAL A 198 -11.42 7.90 5.14
C VAL A 198 -10.84 9.14 5.82
N GLN A 199 -11.02 10.32 5.23
CA GLN A 199 -10.55 11.59 5.79
C GLN A 199 -11.31 11.94 7.08
N GLN A 200 -12.65 11.86 7.07
CA GLN A 200 -13.48 12.09 8.25
C GLN A 200 -13.12 11.12 9.39
N ALA A 201 -12.95 9.84 9.08
CA ALA A 201 -12.55 8.84 10.05
C ALA A 201 -11.16 9.12 10.65
N SER A 202 -10.19 9.58 9.82
CA SER A 202 -8.85 9.95 10.29
C SER A 202 -8.88 11.15 11.22
N GLN A 203 -9.67 12.17 10.86
CA GLN A 203 -9.82 13.36 11.68
C GLN A 203 -10.48 13.05 13.04
N LEU A 204 -11.50 12.19 13.01
CA LEU A 204 -12.18 11.70 14.17
C LEU A 204 -11.23 10.96 15.13
N GLN A 205 -10.44 10.03 14.62
CA GLN A 205 -9.45 9.30 15.41
C GLN A 205 -8.42 10.22 16.06
N LYS A 206 -7.91 11.21 15.34
CA LYS A 206 -6.97 12.21 15.89
C LYS A 206 -7.60 13.00 17.04
N THR A 207 -8.83 13.45 16.88
CA THR A 207 -9.55 14.23 17.91
C THR A 207 -9.81 13.38 19.16
N ILE A 208 -10.26 12.13 19.00
CA ILE A 208 -10.48 11.23 20.16
C ILE A 208 -9.15 10.95 20.87
N THR A 209 -8.06 10.73 20.14
CA THR A 209 -6.72 10.52 20.72
C THR A 209 -6.25 11.73 21.52
N SER A 210 -6.47 12.95 21.01
CA SER A 210 -6.16 14.19 21.74
C SER A 210 -6.93 14.28 23.06
N TRP A 211 -8.23 14.01 23.06
CA TRP A 211 -9.05 14.01 24.25
C TRP A 211 -8.66 12.93 25.27
N LEU A 212 -8.28 11.74 24.81
CA LEU A 212 -7.76 10.67 25.65
C LEU A 212 -6.47 11.10 26.37
N ASN A 213 -5.55 11.74 25.63
CA ASN A 213 -4.29 12.21 26.20
C ASN A 213 -4.53 13.31 27.25
N GLU A 214 -5.34 14.32 26.91
CA GLU A 214 -5.71 15.39 27.84
C GLU A 214 -6.38 14.86 29.12
N ALA A 215 -7.26 13.86 28.99
CA ALA A 215 -7.93 13.27 30.13
C ALA A 215 -6.98 12.46 31.02
N LYS A 216 -6.04 11.71 30.42
CA LYS A 216 -5.00 10.97 31.17
C LYS A 216 -4.04 11.91 31.90
N GLU A 217 -3.64 13.02 31.26
CA GLU A 217 -2.80 14.04 31.91
C GLU A 217 -3.47 14.67 33.13
N LYS A 218 -4.77 15.01 33.03
CA LYS A 218 -5.54 15.57 34.15
C LYS A 218 -5.68 14.59 35.30
N GLN A 219 -5.82 13.27 35.02
CA GLN A 219 -5.87 12.24 36.08
C GLN A 219 -4.53 12.06 36.78
N GLN A 220 -3.40 12.23 36.07
CA GLN A 220 -2.07 12.16 36.67
C GLN A 220 -1.71 13.39 37.50
N GLN A 221 -2.29 14.55 37.21
CA GLN A 221 -2.08 15.78 37.98
C GLN A 221 -2.98 15.85 39.25
N ALA A 222 -4.00 14.98 39.35
CA ALA A 222 -4.94 14.95 40.46
C ALA A 222 -4.59 13.89 41.54
N GLN A 223 -3.50 13.14 41.37
CA GLN A 223 -2.90 12.20 42.33
C GLN A 223 -1.66 12.80 42.98
#